data_cb39f70b7f5f1c80047870f780c64e8b
#
_entry.id   cb39f70b7f5f1c80047870f780c64e8b
#
_cell.length_a   1.000
_cell.length_b   1.000
_cell.length_c   1.000
_cell.angle_alpha   90.00
_cell.angle_beta   90.00
_cell.angle_gamma   90.00
#
_symmetry.space_group_name_H-M   'P 1'
#
loop_
_entity.id
_entity.type
_entity.pdbx_description
1 polymer ?
#
loop_
_entity_poly.entity_id
_entity_poly.type
_entity_poly.pdbx_seq_one_letter_code
_entity_poly.pdbx_strand_id
1 'polypeptide(L)'
;MSIFAWITFFLCAGAIFLRYAITGDTRFLIYAIPGLILLIVLPMTLGWMSRRSYVKAEREYDQKARSYRIGQIGESTRGRTVRITGNVEKVRFRWLNRPHFQLKDDTGTIRVILFTSPAERISIGDRVEVLGMVMKNIFDRRGQAISAVSIKKTGS
;
A
#
# COMPACT_ATOMS: atom_id res chain seq x y z
N MET A 1 10.85 4.66 0.75
CA MET A 1 10.60 5.93 1.47
C MET A 1 9.72 6.80 0.61
N SER A 2 8.76 7.53 1.19
CA SER A 2 7.87 8.45 0.46
C SER A 2 8.66 9.66 -0.04
N ILE A 3 8.40 10.12 -1.26
CA ILE A 3 8.95 11.36 -1.82
C ILE A 3 8.71 12.55 -0.87
N PHE A 4 7.56 12.56 -0.19
CA PHE A 4 7.23 13.58 0.80
C PHE A 4 8.21 13.64 1.98
N ALA A 5 8.71 12.50 2.46
CA ALA A 5 9.69 12.47 3.55
C ALA A 5 11.03 13.12 3.13
N TRP A 6 11.45 12.92 1.88
CA TRP A 6 12.64 13.57 1.34
C TRP A 6 12.44 15.08 1.17
N ILE A 7 11.28 15.51 0.65
CA ILE A 7 10.97 16.93 0.50
C ILE A 7 10.99 17.62 1.87
N THR A 8 10.31 17.04 2.87
CA THR A 8 10.30 17.59 4.23
C THR A 8 11.69 17.66 4.84
N PHE A 9 12.50 16.63 4.65
CA PHE A 9 13.89 16.60 5.14
C PHE A 9 14.72 17.72 4.53
N PHE A 10 14.72 17.88 3.20
CA PHE A 10 15.48 18.93 2.53
C PHE A 10 14.99 20.33 2.89
N LEU A 11 13.71 20.50 3.09
CA LEU A 11 13.12 21.78 3.49
C LEU A 11 13.55 22.17 4.91
N CYS A 12 13.52 21.21 5.86
CA CYS A 12 13.99 21.43 7.22
C CYS A 12 15.52 21.66 7.28
N ALA A 13 16.28 20.88 6.54
CA ALA A 13 17.74 21.04 6.46
C ALA A 13 18.12 22.41 5.87
N GLY A 14 17.43 22.84 4.82
CA GLY A 14 17.62 24.17 4.21
C GLY A 14 17.28 25.31 5.15
N ALA A 15 16.19 25.20 5.92
CA ALA A 15 15.80 26.21 6.91
C ALA A 15 16.83 26.31 8.06
N ILE A 16 17.35 25.17 8.52
CA ILE A 16 18.39 25.12 9.55
C ILE A 16 19.68 25.77 9.04
N PHE A 17 20.07 25.44 7.81
CA PHE A 17 21.27 26.01 7.18
C PHE A 17 21.13 27.52 7.00
N LEU A 18 19.98 28.01 6.51
CA LEU A 18 19.71 29.43 6.32
C LEU A 18 19.78 30.20 7.66
N ARG A 19 19.18 29.65 8.70
CA ARG A 19 19.23 30.24 10.04
C ARG A 19 20.65 30.31 10.56
N TYR A 20 21.43 29.25 10.41
CA TYR A 20 22.84 29.23 10.81
C TYR A 20 23.65 30.28 10.06
N ALA A 21 23.44 30.43 8.75
CA ALA A 21 24.14 31.43 7.92
C ALA A 21 23.83 32.88 8.35
N ILE A 22 22.61 33.14 8.83
CA ILE A 22 22.20 34.48 9.26
C ILE A 22 22.64 34.80 10.69
N THR A 23 22.55 33.82 11.61
CA THR A 23 22.69 34.08 13.04
C THR A 23 24.08 33.71 13.57
N GLY A 24 24.81 32.78 12.90
CA GLY A 24 26.13 32.26 13.35
C GLY A 24 26.08 31.47 14.66
N ASP A 25 24.88 31.16 15.19
CA ASP A 25 24.71 30.52 16.49
C ASP A 25 24.84 29.01 16.39
N THR A 26 25.99 28.47 16.83
CA THR A 26 26.26 27.02 16.86
C THR A 26 25.45 26.27 17.91
N ARG A 27 24.94 26.94 18.96
CA ARG A 27 24.14 26.29 20.00
C ARG A 27 22.84 25.76 19.43
N PHE A 28 22.29 26.40 18.42
CA PHE A 28 21.09 25.95 17.74
C PHE A 28 21.30 24.59 17.03
N LEU A 29 22.48 24.31 16.49
CA LEU A 29 22.81 23.05 15.82
C LEU A 29 22.75 21.85 16.76
N ILE A 30 23.04 22.04 18.06
CA ILE A 30 22.99 20.97 19.07
C ILE A 30 21.58 20.38 19.16
N TYR A 31 20.54 21.18 18.97
CA TYR A 31 19.15 20.73 18.99
C TYR A 31 18.61 20.38 17.61
N ALA A 32 19.10 21.03 16.57
CA ALA A 32 18.65 20.83 15.20
C ALA A 32 19.11 19.50 14.62
N ILE A 33 20.35 19.07 14.91
CA ILE A 33 20.93 17.81 14.42
C ILE A 33 20.16 16.59 14.93
N PRO A 34 19.91 16.41 16.24
CA PRO A 34 19.07 15.32 16.73
C PRO A 34 17.65 15.33 16.13
N GLY A 35 17.06 16.51 15.90
CA GLY A 35 15.77 16.66 15.25
C GLY A 35 15.77 16.13 13.80
N LEU A 36 16.81 16.45 13.03
CA LEU A 36 16.97 15.91 11.66
C LEU A 36 17.17 14.40 11.66
N ILE A 37 17.96 13.85 12.58
CA ILE A 37 18.16 12.41 12.72
C ILE A 37 16.82 11.73 13.03
N LEU A 38 16.05 12.25 13.98
CA LEU A 38 14.75 11.72 14.34
C LEU A 38 13.79 11.70 13.13
N LEU A 39 13.81 12.75 12.31
CA LEU A 39 12.97 12.91 11.13
C LEU A 39 13.26 11.85 10.06
N ILE A 40 14.47 11.30 10.02
CA ILE A 40 14.84 10.18 9.15
C ILE A 40 14.53 8.83 9.81
N VAL A 41 14.91 8.66 11.07
CA VAL A 41 14.81 7.38 11.78
C VAL A 41 13.36 6.98 11.99
N LEU A 42 12.48 7.94 12.31
CA LEU A 42 11.09 7.67 12.63
C LEU A 42 10.29 7.05 11.46
N PRO A 43 10.31 7.61 10.24
CA PRO A 43 9.64 6.97 9.10
C PRO A 43 10.30 5.65 8.67
N MET A 44 11.59 5.49 8.91
CA MET A 44 12.31 4.26 8.58
C MET A 44 11.91 3.11 9.51
N THR A 45 11.83 3.36 10.82
CA THR A 45 11.40 2.38 11.82
C THR A 45 9.92 2.01 11.67
N LEU A 46 9.05 3.01 11.45
CA LEU A 46 7.63 2.78 11.18
C LEU A 46 7.41 1.96 9.91
N GLY A 47 8.16 2.25 8.84
CA GLY A 47 8.11 1.49 7.60
C GLY A 47 8.54 0.02 7.77
N TRP A 48 9.56 -0.23 8.57
CA TRP A 48 10.05 -1.58 8.86
C TRP A 48 9.03 -2.38 9.71
N MET A 49 8.48 -1.73 10.74
CA MET A 49 7.48 -2.34 11.61
C MET A 49 6.18 -2.67 10.86
N SER A 50 5.74 -1.79 9.96
CA SER A 50 4.58 -2.03 9.10
C SER A 50 4.77 -3.26 8.22
N ARG A 51 5.93 -3.43 7.57
CA ARG A 51 6.18 -4.60 6.72
C ARG A 51 6.07 -5.92 7.47
N ARG A 52 6.55 -6.00 8.71
CA ARG A 52 6.42 -7.21 9.54
C ARG A 52 4.96 -7.53 9.87
N SER A 53 4.16 -6.52 10.15
CA SER A 53 2.73 -6.69 10.45
C SER A 53 1.96 -7.23 9.23
N TYR A 54 2.31 -6.79 8.01
CA TYR A 54 1.66 -7.29 6.79
C TYR A 54 2.00 -8.74 6.48
N VAL A 55 3.25 -9.17 6.67
CA VAL A 55 3.64 -10.59 6.47
C VAL A 55 2.89 -11.50 7.45
N LYS A 56 2.69 -11.05 8.70
CA LYS A 56 1.93 -11.80 9.70
C LYS A 56 0.44 -11.86 9.35
N ALA A 57 -0.12 -10.74 8.93
CA ALA A 57 -1.51 -10.67 8.46
C ALA A 57 -1.72 -11.57 7.22
N GLU A 58 -0.80 -11.57 6.24
CA GLU A 58 -0.88 -12.43 5.06
C GLU A 58 -1.04 -13.89 5.44
N ARG A 59 -0.23 -14.41 6.38
CA ARG A 59 -0.32 -15.80 6.85
C ARG A 59 -1.65 -16.12 7.50
N GLU A 60 -2.17 -15.22 8.33
CA GLU A 60 -3.46 -15.40 8.99
C GLU A 60 -4.63 -15.38 7.99
N TYR A 61 -4.56 -14.47 7.01
CA TYR A 61 -5.55 -14.41 5.93
C TYR A 61 -5.48 -15.63 5.03
N ASP A 62 -4.29 -16.13 4.74
CA ASP A 62 -4.06 -17.30 3.90
C ASP A 62 -4.76 -18.56 4.45
N GLN A 63 -4.68 -18.76 5.76
CA GLN A 63 -5.33 -19.89 6.45
C GLN A 63 -6.87 -19.82 6.45
N LYS A 64 -7.43 -18.59 6.44
CA LYS A 64 -8.88 -18.35 6.51
C LYS A 64 -9.51 -18.14 5.12
N ALA A 65 -8.70 -17.91 4.10
CA ALA A 65 -9.18 -17.57 2.77
C ALA A 65 -9.80 -18.77 2.07
N ARG A 66 -11.00 -18.56 1.53
CA ARG A 66 -11.61 -19.49 0.57
C ARG A 66 -11.44 -18.94 -0.84
N SER A 67 -11.18 -19.84 -1.79
CA SER A 67 -11.09 -19.47 -3.21
C SER A 67 -12.49 -19.22 -3.79
N TYR A 68 -12.63 -18.10 -4.45
CA TYR A 68 -13.86 -17.70 -5.14
C TYR A 68 -13.54 -17.23 -6.56
N ARG A 69 -14.49 -17.39 -7.47
CA ARG A 69 -14.50 -16.68 -8.75
C ARG A 69 -15.07 -15.27 -8.54
N ILE A 70 -14.67 -14.31 -9.38
CA ILE A 70 -15.07 -12.91 -9.22
C ILE A 70 -16.61 -12.75 -9.21
N GLY A 71 -17.31 -13.49 -10.09
CA GLY A 71 -18.77 -13.46 -10.15
C GLY A 71 -19.50 -14.02 -8.93
N GLN A 72 -18.81 -14.76 -8.06
CA GLN A 72 -19.38 -15.28 -6.81
C GLN A 72 -19.27 -14.29 -5.64
N ILE A 73 -18.56 -13.17 -5.85
CA ILE A 73 -18.37 -12.15 -4.82
C ILE A 73 -19.56 -11.20 -4.82
N GLY A 74 -20.35 -11.28 -3.76
CA GLY A 74 -21.54 -10.48 -3.57
C GLY A 74 -21.74 -10.05 -2.13
N GLU A 75 -22.95 -9.66 -1.77
CA GLU A 75 -23.26 -9.22 -0.40
C GLU A 75 -23.06 -10.33 0.64
N SER A 76 -23.33 -11.57 0.28
CA SER A 76 -23.16 -12.75 1.14
C SER A 76 -21.70 -13.06 1.51
N THR A 77 -20.76 -12.55 0.71
CA THR A 77 -19.31 -12.71 0.95
C THR A 77 -18.67 -11.49 1.61
N ARG A 78 -19.45 -10.43 1.89
CA ARG A 78 -18.95 -9.23 2.56
C ARG A 78 -18.36 -9.56 3.93
N GLY A 79 -17.20 -9.00 4.22
CA GLY A 79 -16.44 -9.25 5.45
C GLY A 79 -15.71 -10.60 5.50
N ARG A 80 -15.84 -11.43 4.47
CA ARG A 80 -15.10 -12.70 4.38
C ARG A 80 -13.75 -12.49 3.74
N THR A 81 -12.78 -13.31 4.18
CA THR A 81 -11.47 -13.39 3.54
C THR A 81 -11.58 -14.29 2.32
N VAL A 82 -11.16 -13.76 1.19
CA VAL A 82 -11.26 -14.44 -0.11
C VAL A 82 -9.92 -14.48 -0.82
N ARG A 83 -9.72 -15.52 -1.60
CA ARG A 83 -8.66 -15.64 -2.58
C ARG A 83 -9.30 -15.66 -3.95
N ILE A 84 -8.82 -14.78 -4.84
CA ILE A 84 -9.28 -14.71 -6.22
C ILE A 84 -8.09 -14.69 -7.16
N THR A 85 -8.29 -15.21 -8.36
CA THR A 85 -7.32 -15.13 -9.46
C THR A 85 -7.97 -14.42 -10.64
N GLY A 86 -7.25 -13.53 -11.29
CA GLY A 86 -7.74 -12.81 -12.46
C GLY A 86 -6.63 -12.08 -13.20
N ASN A 87 -6.96 -11.56 -14.38
CA ASN A 87 -6.08 -10.76 -15.17
C ASN A 87 -6.26 -9.27 -14.83
N VAL A 88 -5.17 -8.53 -14.79
CA VAL A 88 -5.18 -7.09 -14.52
C VAL A 88 -5.60 -6.33 -15.76
N GLU A 89 -6.79 -5.72 -15.76
CA GLU A 89 -7.27 -4.87 -16.85
C GLU A 89 -6.81 -3.41 -16.71
N LYS A 90 -6.81 -2.88 -15.48
CA LYS A 90 -6.46 -1.48 -15.22
C LYS A 90 -5.68 -1.34 -13.92
N VAL A 91 -4.77 -0.38 -13.90
CA VAL A 91 -4.02 0.03 -12.70
C VAL A 91 -4.18 1.52 -12.51
N ARG A 92 -4.63 1.95 -11.32
CA ARG A 92 -4.81 3.36 -10.98
C ARG A 92 -4.06 3.69 -9.68
N PHE A 93 -3.75 4.97 -9.46
CA PHE A 93 -3.15 5.51 -8.23
C PHE A 93 -1.83 4.85 -7.82
N ARG A 94 -1.03 4.42 -8.79
CA ARG A 94 0.27 3.78 -8.58
C ARG A 94 1.25 4.66 -7.79
N TRP A 95 1.16 5.98 -7.97
CA TRP A 95 2.02 6.97 -7.34
C TRP A 95 1.68 7.25 -5.86
N LEU A 96 0.45 6.89 -5.40
CA LEU A 96 -0.03 7.14 -4.04
C LEU A 96 0.35 6.05 -3.02
N ASN A 97 1.20 5.07 -3.35
CA ASN A 97 1.44 3.88 -2.52
C ASN A 97 0.17 3.09 -2.13
N ARG A 98 -0.94 3.34 -2.82
CA ARG A 98 -2.22 2.64 -2.66
C ARG A 98 -2.76 2.29 -4.04
N PRO A 99 -2.10 1.40 -4.76
CA PRO A 99 -2.54 1.06 -6.11
C PRO A 99 -3.90 0.38 -6.09
N HIS A 100 -4.74 0.80 -7.03
CA HIS A 100 -6.03 0.18 -7.29
C HIS A 100 -5.91 -0.63 -8.57
N PHE A 101 -6.26 -1.90 -8.50
CA PHE A 101 -6.30 -2.81 -9.62
C PHE A 101 -7.75 -3.12 -10.00
N GLN A 102 -8.01 -3.25 -11.28
CA GLN A 102 -9.23 -3.83 -11.79
C GLN A 102 -8.88 -5.20 -12.33
N LEU A 103 -9.42 -6.23 -11.69
CA LEU A 103 -9.19 -7.61 -12.10
C LEU A 103 -10.41 -8.15 -12.82
N LYS A 104 -10.18 -8.99 -13.82
CA LYS A 104 -11.19 -9.69 -14.58
C LYS A 104 -10.86 -11.18 -14.65
N ASP A 105 -11.89 -11.99 -14.50
CA ASP A 105 -11.91 -13.41 -14.86
C ASP A 105 -13.06 -13.70 -15.83
N ASP A 106 -13.31 -14.98 -16.11
CA ASP A 106 -14.40 -15.40 -17.01
C ASP A 106 -15.79 -15.12 -16.45
N THR A 107 -15.91 -14.79 -15.15
CA THR A 107 -17.17 -14.62 -14.44
C THR A 107 -17.52 -13.17 -14.13
N GLY A 108 -16.57 -12.26 -14.20
CA GLY A 108 -16.81 -10.86 -13.93
C GLY A 108 -15.56 -10.00 -13.75
N THR A 109 -15.80 -8.81 -13.23
CA THR A 109 -14.74 -7.81 -12.97
C THR A 109 -14.91 -7.27 -11.56
N ILE A 110 -13.79 -7.13 -10.82
CA ILE A 110 -13.78 -6.61 -9.45
C ILE A 110 -12.66 -5.60 -9.24
N ARG A 111 -12.91 -4.63 -8.37
CA ARG A 111 -11.89 -3.68 -7.93
C ARG A 111 -11.15 -4.23 -6.73
N VAL A 112 -9.82 -4.16 -6.79
CA VAL A 112 -8.91 -4.53 -5.72
C VAL A 112 -8.14 -3.30 -5.27
N ILE A 113 -8.16 -3.01 -3.99
CA ILE A 113 -7.46 -1.91 -3.38
C ILE A 113 -6.36 -2.49 -2.50
N LEU A 114 -5.12 -2.18 -2.83
CA LEU A 114 -3.97 -2.61 -2.04
C LEU A 114 -3.52 -1.43 -1.16
N PHE A 115 -3.40 -1.66 0.14
CA PHE A 115 -2.98 -0.62 1.09
C PHE A 115 -1.47 -0.59 1.33
N THR A 116 -0.74 -1.45 0.62
CA THR A 116 0.74 -1.52 0.64
C THR A 116 1.29 -1.47 -0.78
N SER A 117 2.59 -1.28 -0.89
CA SER A 117 3.25 -1.51 -2.17
C SER A 117 3.28 -3.01 -2.47
N PRO A 118 2.91 -3.46 -3.67
CA PRO A 118 3.04 -4.86 -4.05
C PRO A 118 4.51 -5.28 -3.98
N ALA A 119 4.78 -6.55 -3.62
CA ALA A 119 6.13 -7.09 -3.56
C ALA A 119 6.80 -7.13 -4.94
N GLU A 120 5.99 -7.29 -5.98
CA GLU A 120 6.40 -7.35 -7.38
C GLU A 120 5.72 -6.26 -8.20
N ARG A 121 6.34 -5.87 -9.30
CA ARG A 121 5.75 -4.90 -10.23
C ARG A 121 4.61 -5.53 -11.02
N ILE A 122 3.37 -5.18 -10.67
CA ILE A 122 2.17 -5.64 -11.35
C ILE A 122 1.85 -4.68 -12.51
N SER A 123 1.62 -5.24 -13.69
CA SER A 123 1.30 -4.53 -14.93
C SER A 123 -0.04 -4.98 -15.50
N ILE A 124 -0.60 -4.19 -16.43
CA ILE A 124 -1.80 -4.57 -17.17
C ILE A 124 -1.47 -5.82 -17.99
N GLY A 125 -2.38 -6.79 -18.00
CA GLY A 125 -2.22 -8.09 -18.65
C GLY A 125 -1.64 -9.18 -17.74
N ASP A 126 -1.03 -8.83 -16.61
CA ASP A 126 -0.52 -9.85 -15.67
C ASP A 126 -1.67 -10.67 -15.07
N ARG A 127 -1.48 -11.98 -14.99
CA ARG A 127 -2.35 -12.85 -14.21
C ARG A 127 -1.90 -12.84 -12.75
N VAL A 128 -2.81 -12.53 -11.84
CA VAL A 128 -2.48 -12.35 -10.42
C VAL A 128 -3.43 -13.11 -9.52
N GLU A 129 -2.90 -13.56 -8.40
CA GLU A 129 -3.65 -14.04 -7.25
C GLU A 129 -3.72 -12.94 -6.20
N VAL A 130 -4.91 -12.69 -5.69
CA VAL A 130 -5.19 -11.68 -4.68
C VAL A 130 -5.78 -12.33 -3.45
N LEU A 131 -5.22 -12.00 -2.31
CA LEU A 131 -5.70 -12.37 -0.98
C LEU A 131 -6.19 -11.12 -0.27
N GLY A 132 -7.43 -11.13 0.21
CA GLY A 132 -7.99 -9.96 0.88
C GLY A 132 -9.39 -10.19 1.44
N MET A 133 -9.99 -9.12 1.93
CA MET A 133 -11.34 -9.11 2.50
C MET A 133 -12.31 -8.39 1.55
N VAL A 134 -13.49 -8.95 1.38
CA VAL A 134 -14.55 -8.33 0.59
C VAL A 134 -15.15 -7.16 1.36
N MET A 135 -15.17 -5.99 0.73
CA MET A 135 -15.73 -4.76 1.27
C MET A 135 -16.73 -4.12 0.30
N LYS A 136 -17.58 -3.24 0.80
CA LYS A 136 -18.45 -2.43 -0.05
C LYS A 136 -17.58 -1.47 -0.88
N ASN A 137 -17.85 -1.40 -2.17
CA ASN A 137 -17.18 -0.43 -3.03
C ASN A 137 -17.75 0.97 -2.76
N ILE A 138 -16.90 1.87 -2.23
CA ILE A 138 -17.32 3.24 -1.89
C ILE A 138 -17.64 4.07 -3.15
N PHE A 139 -17.05 3.70 -4.29
CA PHE A 139 -17.21 4.41 -5.57
C PHE A 139 -18.32 3.83 -6.46
N ASP A 140 -18.90 2.71 -6.06
CA ASP A 140 -20.01 2.08 -6.74
C ASP A 140 -20.97 1.52 -5.69
N ARG A 141 -22.16 2.14 -5.59
CA ARG A 141 -23.16 1.81 -4.55
C ARG A 141 -23.64 0.36 -4.59
N ARG A 142 -23.53 -0.32 -5.72
CA ARG A 142 -23.97 -1.70 -5.93
C ARG A 142 -22.82 -2.70 -6.01
N GLY A 143 -21.58 -2.23 -6.10
CA GLY A 143 -20.41 -3.04 -6.30
C GLY A 143 -19.73 -3.48 -5.00
N GLN A 144 -19.02 -4.61 -5.09
CA GLN A 144 -18.08 -5.06 -4.09
C GLN A 144 -16.65 -4.71 -4.53
N ALA A 145 -15.75 -4.55 -3.57
CA ALA A 145 -14.34 -4.39 -3.79
C ALA A 145 -13.58 -5.31 -2.83
N ILE A 146 -12.33 -5.60 -3.14
CA ILE A 146 -11.46 -6.36 -2.24
C ILE A 146 -10.42 -5.42 -1.65
N SER A 147 -10.37 -5.36 -0.33
CA SER A 147 -9.25 -4.81 0.42
C SER A 147 -8.16 -5.86 0.47
N ALA A 148 -7.16 -5.74 -0.40
CA ALA A 148 -6.12 -6.73 -0.55
C ALA A 148 -5.02 -6.55 0.50
N VAL A 149 -4.61 -7.68 1.08
CA VAL A 149 -3.44 -7.80 1.96
C VAL A 149 -2.22 -8.22 1.13
N SER A 150 -2.45 -9.05 0.10
CA SER A 150 -1.39 -9.53 -0.79
C SER A 150 -1.88 -9.61 -2.24
N ILE A 151 -0.97 -9.36 -3.17
CA ILE A 151 -1.14 -9.58 -4.61
C ILE A 151 0.16 -10.16 -5.15
N LYS A 152 0.07 -11.28 -5.84
CA LYS A 152 1.21 -12.01 -6.41
C LYS A 152 0.92 -12.39 -7.86
N LYS A 153 1.93 -12.40 -8.70
CA LYS A 153 1.79 -12.94 -10.05
C LYS A 153 1.61 -14.46 -9.99
N THR A 154 0.66 -14.96 -10.76
CA THR A 154 0.40 -16.39 -10.90
C THR A 154 0.87 -16.82 -12.28
N GLY A 155 2.05 -17.47 -12.34
CA GLY A 155 2.62 -18.04 -13.55
C GLY A 155 3.47 -17.08 -14.36
N SER A 156 4.73 -17.36 -14.46
CA SER A 156 5.57 -17.29 -15.66
C SER A 156 5.54 -18.64 -16.30
#